data_dfbf81617022c6895efef66620a2814f
#
_entry.id   dfbf81617022c6895efef66620a2814f
#
_cell.length_a   1.000
_cell.length_b   1.000
_cell.length_c   1.000
_cell.angle_alpha   90.00
_cell.angle_beta   90.00
_cell.angle_gamma   90.00
#
_symmetry.space_group_name_H-M   'P 1'
#
loop_
_entity.id
_entity.type
_entity.pdbx_description
1 polymer ?
#
loop_
_entity_poly.entity_id
_entity_poly.type
_entity_poly.pdbx_seq_one_letter_code
_entity_poly.pdbx_strand_id
1 'polypeptide(L)'
;MGVFWSRGYHGTALPDLLRATKLSRGSLYAAFGDKHALFLRALDRYIADALARMDVELGPRHAPVDGLRTFLAGYVDRTSGSSGRRGCLLVATAMELAGHDGDVEGRIGGFFKAMEAKLAGALSRAKAAGELAAGVEPASAARILVCFVEGLRVVGKTGPTRTTSQATADALLDRFIR
;
A
#
# COMPACT_ATOMS: atom_id res chain seq x y z
N MET A 1 13.29 1.44 -8.79
CA MET A 1 12.42 1.36 -7.61
C MET A 1 13.19 0.99 -6.33
N GLY A 2 13.92 -0.13 -6.26
CA GLY A 2 14.55 -0.62 -5.02
C GLY A 2 15.44 0.38 -4.28
N VAL A 3 16.20 1.23 -4.99
CA VAL A 3 17.07 2.25 -4.38
C VAL A 3 16.25 3.28 -3.62
N PHE A 4 15.22 3.84 -4.25
CA PHE A 4 14.31 4.80 -3.60
C PHE A 4 13.59 4.18 -2.39
N TRP A 5 13.23 2.89 -2.49
CA TRP A 5 12.57 2.20 -1.38
C TRP A 5 13.48 2.07 -0.14
N SER A 6 14.77 1.82 -0.35
CA SER A 6 15.71 1.61 0.76
C SER A 6 16.28 2.90 1.35
N ARG A 7 16.35 3.99 0.58
CA ARG A 7 17.05 5.23 0.95
C ARG A 7 16.16 6.47 1.00
N GLY A 8 14.91 6.36 0.56
CA GLY A 8 14.05 7.50 0.33
C GLY A 8 14.46 8.30 -0.93
N TYR A 9 13.74 9.38 -1.20
CA TYR A 9 14.02 10.26 -2.33
C TYR A 9 15.29 11.10 -2.09
N HIS A 10 15.36 11.81 -0.96
CA HIS A 10 16.48 12.69 -0.65
C HIS A 10 17.77 11.90 -0.44
N GLY A 11 17.71 10.76 0.25
CA GLY A 11 18.86 9.88 0.51
C GLY A 11 19.38 9.12 -0.71
N THR A 12 18.68 9.18 -1.87
CA THR A 12 19.12 8.54 -3.11
C THR A 12 19.95 9.50 -3.94
N ALA A 13 21.25 9.21 -4.10
CA ALA A 13 22.14 9.97 -4.98
C ALA A 13 22.15 9.40 -6.40
N LEU A 14 22.50 10.26 -7.39
CA LEU A 14 22.59 9.84 -8.80
C LEU A 14 23.53 8.63 -9.01
N PRO A 15 24.73 8.55 -8.40
CA PRO A 15 25.58 7.36 -8.52
C PRO A 15 24.91 6.07 -8.10
N ASP A 16 24.00 6.10 -7.12
CA ASP A 16 23.25 4.91 -6.67
C ASP A 16 22.29 4.42 -7.75
N LEU A 17 21.64 5.36 -8.43
CA LEU A 17 20.74 5.08 -9.55
C LEU A 17 21.49 4.51 -10.74
N LEU A 18 22.64 5.11 -11.09
CA LEU A 18 23.48 4.61 -12.20
C LEU A 18 23.95 3.18 -11.94
N ARG A 19 24.43 2.89 -10.73
CA ARG A 19 24.82 1.52 -10.34
C ARG A 19 23.66 0.54 -10.42
N ALA A 20 22.49 0.93 -9.94
CA ALA A 20 21.31 0.05 -9.89
C ALA A 20 20.68 -0.20 -11.26
N THR A 21 20.73 0.79 -12.16
CA THR A 21 20.16 0.67 -13.51
C THR A 21 21.15 0.16 -14.55
N LYS A 22 22.46 0.22 -14.24
CA LYS A 22 23.56 -0.04 -15.19
C LYS A 22 23.54 0.89 -16.41
N LEU A 23 22.91 2.06 -16.29
CA LEU A 23 22.86 3.06 -17.33
C LEU A 23 23.97 4.10 -17.15
N SER A 24 24.43 4.70 -18.26
CA SER A 24 25.23 5.92 -18.21
C SER A 24 24.35 7.10 -17.74
N ARG A 25 24.99 8.16 -17.26
CA ARG A 25 24.29 9.40 -16.88
C ARG A 25 23.46 9.97 -18.05
N GLY A 26 24.06 10.01 -19.24
CA GLY A 26 23.36 10.49 -20.43
C GLY A 26 22.14 9.65 -20.79
N SER A 27 22.28 8.31 -20.74
CA SER A 27 21.16 7.39 -21.02
C SER A 27 20.05 7.52 -20.00
N LEU A 28 20.37 7.70 -18.72
CA LEU A 28 19.37 7.86 -17.67
C LEU A 28 18.57 9.16 -17.85
N TYR A 29 19.25 10.28 -18.12
CA TYR A 29 18.58 11.57 -18.36
C TYR A 29 17.81 11.58 -19.68
N ALA A 30 18.32 10.95 -20.73
CA ALA A 30 17.59 10.82 -21.98
C ALA A 30 16.29 10.00 -21.83
N ALA A 31 16.30 8.97 -20.97
CA ALA A 31 15.14 8.10 -20.75
C ALA A 31 14.09 8.69 -19.78
N PHE A 32 14.53 9.43 -18.76
CA PHE A 32 13.68 9.83 -17.65
C PHE A 32 13.64 11.34 -17.39
N GLY A 33 14.52 12.13 -17.99
CA GLY A 33 14.64 13.57 -17.77
C GLY A 33 15.53 13.88 -16.57
N ASP A 34 15.03 13.66 -15.37
CA ASP A 34 15.75 13.92 -14.12
C ASP A 34 15.47 12.87 -13.03
N LYS A 35 16.04 13.06 -11.84
CA LYS A 35 15.84 12.16 -10.69
C LYS A 35 14.38 12.15 -10.23
N HIS A 36 13.72 13.33 -10.28
CA HIS A 36 12.33 13.45 -9.84
C HIS A 36 11.38 12.71 -10.78
N ALA A 37 11.52 12.91 -12.08
CA ALA A 37 10.71 12.20 -13.08
C ALA A 37 10.91 10.66 -13.01
N LEU A 38 12.15 10.20 -12.80
CA LEU A 38 12.43 8.78 -12.56
C LEU A 38 11.75 8.28 -11.27
N PHE A 39 11.78 9.09 -10.21
CA PHE A 39 11.14 8.75 -8.94
C PHE A 39 9.61 8.64 -9.11
N LEU A 40 8.97 9.60 -9.76
CA LEU A 40 7.53 9.57 -10.02
C LEU A 40 7.13 8.32 -10.82
N ARG A 41 7.89 7.95 -11.86
CA ARG A 41 7.64 6.70 -12.61
C ARG A 41 7.79 5.45 -11.73
N ALA A 42 8.75 5.44 -10.82
CA ALA A 42 8.93 4.33 -9.88
C ALA A 42 7.76 4.26 -8.89
N LEU A 43 7.25 5.40 -8.43
CA LEU A 43 6.08 5.51 -7.56
C LEU A 43 4.81 5.07 -8.28
N ASP A 44 4.57 5.54 -9.51
CA ASP A 44 3.43 5.15 -10.34
C ASP A 44 3.39 3.64 -10.56
N ARG A 45 4.55 3.01 -10.83
CA ARG A 45 4.65 1.55 -10.97
C ARG A 45 4.32 0.84 -9.67
N TYR A 46 4.81 1.33 -8.53
CA TYR A 46 4.51 0.74 -7.23
C TYR A 46 3.00 0.82 -6.92
N ILE A 47 2.38 1.97 -7.19
CA ILE A 47 0.94 2.19 -7.03
C ILE A 47 0.14 1.22 -7.90
N ALA A 48 0.48 1.13 -9.19
CA ALA A 48 -0.19 0.23 -10.12
C ALA A 48 -0.13 -1.24 -9.65
N ASP A 49 1.06 -1.69 -9.24
CA ASP A 49 1.26 -3.05 -8.72
C ASP A 49 0.47 -3.29 -7.41
N ALA A 50 0.34 -2.27 -6.55
CA ALA A 50 -0.43 -2.38 -5.31
C ALA A 50 -1.93 -2.45 -5.59
N LEU A 51 -2.47 -1.61 -6.47
CA LEU A 51 -3.89 -1.61 -6.85
C LEU A 51 -4.28 -2.90 -7.59
N ALA A 52 -3.43 -3.40 -8.49
CA ALA A 52 -3.66 -4.65 -9.20
C ALA A 52 -3.74 -5.86 -8.24
N ARG A 53 -2.90 -5.89 -7.20
CA ARG A 53 -3.02 -6.93 -6.15
C ARG A 53 -4.36 -6.85 -5.43
N MET A 54 -4.82 -5.64 -5.08
CA MET A 54 -6.13 -5.45 -4.44
C MET A 54 -7.28 -5.92 -5.34
N ASP A 55 -7.18 -5.72 -6.66
CA ASP A 55 -8.19 -6.23 -7.61
C ASP A 55 -8.28 -7.76 -7.60
N VAL A 56 -7.15 -8.43 -7.40
CA VAL A 56 -7.13 -9.90 -7.25
C VAL A 56 -7.68 -10.32 -5.89
N GLU A 57 -7.21 -9.70 -4.80
CA GLU A 57 -7.55 -10.06 -3.43
C GLU A 57 -9.03 -9.76 -3.09
N LEU A 58 -9.55 -8.61 -3.56
CA LEU A 58 -10.92 -8.14 -3.30
C LEU A 58 -11.89 -8.42 -4.46
N GLY A 59 -11.44 -9.06 -5.53
CA GLY A 59 -12.21 -9.27 -6.75
C GLY A 59 -13.39 -10.23 -6.58
N PRO A 60 -14.29 -10.30 -7.59
CA PRO A 60 -15.53 -11.08 -7.53
C PRO A 60 -15.33 -12.60 -7.54
N ARG A 61 -14.08 -13.07 -7.64
CA ARG A 61 -13.75 -14.51 -7.56
C ARG A 61 -13.84 -15.06 -6.13
N HIS A 62 -13.85 -14.19 -5.14
CA HIS A 62 -13.99 -14.54 -3.73
C HIS A 62 -15.39 -14.17 -3.23
N ALA A 63 -15.93 -14.93 -2.27
CA ALA A 63 -17.01 -14.44 -1.45
C ALA A 63 -16.56 -13.14 -0.76
N PRO A 64 -17.45 -12.15 -0.55
CA PRO A 64 -17.01 -10.81 -0.16
C PRO A 64 -16.15 -10.77 1.11
N VAL A 65 -16.52 -11.49 2.16
CA VAL A 65 -15.74 -11.57 3.41
C VAL A 65 -14.43 -12.32 3.21
N ASP A 66 -14.41 -13.37 2.41
CA ASP A 66 -13.18 -14.12 2.10
C ASP A 66 -12.17 -13.25 1.34
N GLY A 67 -12.66 -12.39 0.45
CA GLY A 67 -11.83 -11.39 -0.22
C GLY A 67 -11.19 -10.41 0.77
N LEU A 68 -11.95 -9.92 1.75
CA LEU A 68 -11.42 -9.06 2.81
C LEU A 68 -10.39 -9.78 3.69
N ARG A 69 -10.63 -11.05 4.05
CA ARG A 69 -9.65 -11.88 4.77
C ARG A 69 -8.37 -12.08 3.97
N THR A 70 -8.49 -12.40 2.68
CA THR A 70 -7.35 -12.56 1.76
C THR A 70 -6.53 -11.27 1.66
N PHE A 71 -7.19 -10.14 1.51
CA PHE A 71 -6.55 -8.82 1.49
C PHE A 71 -5.77 -8.53 2.76
N LEU A 72 -6.38 -8.73 3.95
CA LEU A 72 -5.73 -8.49 5.23
C LEU A 72 -4.56 -9.47 5.46
N ALA A 73 -4.73 -10.75 5.17
CA ALA A 73 -3.65 -11.73 5.26
C ALA A 73 -2.47 -11.36 4.35
N GLY A 74 -2.74 -10.92 3.13
CA GLY A 74 -1.72 -10.41 2.22
C GLY A 74 -0.99 -9.17 2.77
N TYR A 75 -1.69 -8.27 3.46
CA TYR A 75 -1.04 -7.15 4.15
C TYR A 75 -0.17 -7.62 5.32
N VAL A 76 -0.65 -8.56 6.13
CA VAL A 76 0.13 -9.16 7.23
C VAL A 76 1.41 -9.79 6.71
N ASP A 77 1.35 -10.56 5.63
CA ASP A 77 2.53 -11.18 5.01
C ASP A 77 3.55 -10.13 4.55
N ARG A 78 3.08 -9.07 3.91
CA ARG A 78 3.93 -7.96 3.42
C ARG A 78 4.48 -7.06 4.53
N THR A 79 3.92 -7.11 5.74
CA THR A 79 4.35 -6.31 6.91
C THR A 79 5.07 -7.12 7.97
N SER A 80 5.33 -8.40 7.72
CA SER A 80 6.02 -9.30 8.64
C SER A 80 7.44 -9.61 8.17
N GLY A 81 8.31 -10.04 9.10
CA GLY A 81 9.66 -10.49 8.80
C GLY A 81 10.53 -9.45 8.08
N SER A 82 11.30 -9.90 7.10
CA SER A 82 12.20 -9.04 6.31
C SER A 82 11.43 -8.02 5.45
N SER A 83 10.25 -8.39 4.93
CA SER A 83 9.38 -7.52 4.15
C SER A 83 8.85 -6.38 5.02
N GLY A 84 8.42 -6.67 6.25
CA GLY A 84 7.96 -5.67 7.21
C GLY A 84 9.07 -4.67 7.56
N ARG A 85 10.26 -5.14 7.86
CA ARG A 85 11.43 -4.28 8.16
C ARG A 85 11.80 -3.36 6.98
N ARG A 86 11.60 -3.80 5.74
CA ARG A 86 11.79 -2.95 4.56
C ARG A 86 10.79 -1.78 4.54
N GLY A 87 9.60 -1.97 5.05
CA GLY A 87 8.54 -0.98 5.10
C GLY A 87 7.80 -0.80 3.77
N CYS A 88 7.01 0.27 3.68
CA CYS A 88 6.23 0.63 2.50
C CYS A 88 6.81 1.86 1.82
N LEU A 89 7.02 1.79 0.51
CA LEU A 89 7.50 2.94 -0.26
C LEU A 89 6.51 4.12 -0.18
N LEU A 90 5.19 3.86 -0.27
CA LEU A 90 4.17 4.91 -0.21
C LEU A 90 4.17 5.63 1.15
N VAL A 91 4.19 4.88 2.26
CA VAL A 91 4.24 5.48 3.60
C VAL A 91 5.52 6.30 3.78
N ALA A 92 6.67 5.73 3.39
CA ALA A 92 7.95 6.45 3.47
C ALA A 92 7.94 7.73 2.63
N THR A 93 7.40 7.65 1.39
CA THR A 93 7.28 8.80 0.49
C THR A 93 6.31 9.85 1.05
N ALA A 94 5.17 9.43 1.62
CA ALA A 94 4.22 10.35 2.23
C ALA A 94 4.87 11.15 3.36
N MET A 95 5.62 10.47 4.23
CA MET A 95 6.31 11.12 5.36
C MET A 95 7.47 12.02 4.94
N GLU A 96 8.10 11.74 3.79
CA GLU A 96 9.25 12.49 3.31
C GLU A 96 8.86 13.70 2.45
N LEU A 97 7.82 13.58 1.61
CA LEU A 97 7.55 14.52 0.52
C LEU A 97 6.13 15.09 0.50
N ALA A 98 5.12 14.47 1.14
CA ALA A 98 3.78 15.02 1.15
C ALA A 98 3.77 16.38 1.89
N GLY A 99 3.04 17.35 1.31
CA GLY A 99 3.05 18.74 1.78
C GLY A 99 4.20 19.60 1.25
N HIS A 100 5.18 18.99 0.53
CA HIS A 100 6.31 19.71 -0.08
C HIS A 100 6.42 19.48 -1.58
N ASP A 101 5.73 18.47 -2.11
CA ASP A 101 5.75 18.06 -3.52
C ASP A 101 4.34 17.69 -3.98
N GLY A 102 3.70 18.60 -4.73
CA GLY A 102 2.32 18.44 -5.19
C GLY A 102 2.11 17.25 -6.15
N ASP A 103 3.13 16.90 -6.94
CA ASP A 103 3.10 15.74 -7.83
C ASP A 103 3.07 14.42 -7.04
N VAL A 104 3.83 14.36 -5.97
CA VAL A 104 3.85 13.21 -5.04
C VAL A 104 2.57 13.15 -4.22
N GLU A 105 2.13 14.28 -3.66
CA GLU A 105 0.90 14.37 -2.87
C GLU A 105 -0.32 13.91 -3.67
N GLY A 106 -0.46 14.37 -4.93
CA GLY A 106 -1.54 13.96 -5.81
C GLY A 106 -1.57 12.44 -6.06
N ARG A 107 -0.41 11.81 -6.27
CA ARG A 107 -0.29 10.36 -6.50
C ARG A 107 -0.64 9.56 -5.25
N ILE A 108 -0.14 9.98 -4.09
CA ILE A 108 -0.42 9.31 -2.80
C ILE A 108 -1.89 9.46 -2.42
N GLY A 109 -2.45 10.67 -2.52
CA GLY A 109 -3.86 10.91 -2.28
C GLY A 109 -4.77 10.13 -3.22
N GLY A 110 -4.41 10.05 -4.49
CA GLY A 110 -5.08 9.22 -5.49
C GLY A 110 -5.06 7.73 -5.14
N PHE A 111 -3.91 7.22 -4.68
CA PHE A 111 -3.79 5.84 -4.22
C PHE A 111 -4.72 5.55 -3.03
N PHE A 112 -4.72 6.38 -1.99
CA PHE A 112 -5.57 6.16 -0.82
C PHE A 112 -7.05 6.23 -1.15
N LYS A 113 -7.47 7.17 -2.02
CA LYS A 113 -8.86 7.22 -2.52
C LYS A 113 -9.24 5.96 -3.29
N ALA A 114 -8.37 5.46 -4.17
CA ALA A 114 -8.62 4.23 -4.92
C ALA A 114 -8.70 3.01 -4.00
N MET A 115 -7.83 2.93 -3.00
CA MET A 115 -7.83 1.86 -1.99
C MET A 115 -9.12 1.88 -1.17
N GLU A 116 -9.55 3.06 -0.67
CA GLU A 116 -10.81 3.23 0.05
C GLU A 116 -11.99 2.79 -0.81
N ALA A 117 -12.05 3.21 -2.08
CA ALA A 117 -13.13 2.83 -2.98
C ALA A 117 -13.21 1.31 -3.22
N LYS A 118 -12.07 0.63 -3.39
CA LYS A 118 -12.03 -0.83 -3.55
C LYS A 118 -12.52 -1.57 -2.29
N LEU A 119 -12.09 -1.13 -1.12
CA LEU A 119 -12.53 -1.69 0.16
C LEU A 119 -14.02 -1.44 0.41
N ALA A 120 -14.50 -0.20 0.16
CA ALA A 120 -15.92 0.13 0.27
C ALA A 120 -16.78 -0.72 -0.68
N GLY A 121 -16.30 -0.97 -1.90
CA GLY A 121 -16.95 -1.87 -2.86
C GLY A 121 -17.06 -3.31 -2.36
N ALA A 122 -15.97 -3.87 -1.79
CA ALA A 122 -15.99 -5.21 -1.19
C ALA A 122 -16.94 -5.29 0.01
N LEU A 123 -16.89 -4.31 0.91
CA LEU A 123 -17.79 -4.22 2.06
C LEU A 123 -19.25 -4.02 1.65
N SER A 124 -19.54 -3.28 0.59
CA SER A 124 -20.90 -3.13 0.07
C SER A 124 -21.44 -4.45 -0.46
N ARG A 125 -20.60 -5.26 -1.11
CA ARG A 125 -20.99 -6.63 -1.53
C ARG A 125 -21.25 -7.54 -0.32
N ALA A 126 -20.41 -7.46 0.73
CA ALA A 126 -20.62 -8.20 1.97
C ALA A 126 -21.92 -7.78 2.68
N LYS A 127 -22.24 -6.47 2.67
CA LYS A 127 -23.52 -5.96 3.19
C LYS A 127 -24.71 -6.53 2.41
N ALA A 128 -24.64 -6.53 1.10
CA ALA A 128 -25.70 -7.10 0.24
C ALA A 128 -25.86 -8.62 0.42
N ALA A 129 -24.79 -9.34 0.74
CA ALA A 129 -24.81 -10.76 1.07
C ALA A 129 -25.26 -11.06 2.51
N GLY A 130 -25.51 -10.04 3.34
CA GLY A 130 -25.91 -10.22 4.74
C GLY A 130 -24.76 -10.64 5.67
N GLU A 131 -23.53 -10.50 5.22
CA GLU A 131 -22.31 -10.94 5.93
C GLU A 131 -21.74 -9.86 6.90
N LEU A 132 -22.20 -8.60 6.78
CA LEU A 132 -21.78 -7.54 7.69
C LEU A 132 -22.61 -7.50 8.98
N ALA A 133 -21.97 -7.12 10.08
CA ALA A 133 -22.63 -6.86 11.34
C ALA A 133 -23.62 -5.68 11.23
N ALA A 134 -24.66 -5.70 12.07
CA ALA A 134 -25.67 -4.64 12.08
C ALA A 134 -25.04 -3.28 12.37
N GLY A 135 -25.43 -2.25 11.62
CA GLY A 135 -24.94 -0.88 11.81
C GLY A 135 -23.57 -0.58 11.19
N VAL A 136 -22.90 -1.57 10.59
CA VAL A 136 -21.64 -1.32 9.87
C VAL A 136 -21.92 -0.63 8.54
N GLU A 137 -21.36 0.57 8.38
CA GLU A 137 -21.43 1.33 7.13
C GLU A 137 -20.16 1.11 6.29
N PRO A 138 -20.29 0.59 5.05
CA PRO A 138 -19.16 0.20 4.20
C PRO A 138 -18.11 1.28 4.01
N ALA A 139 -18.51 2.53 3.78
CA ALA A 139 -17.57 3.63 3.57
C ALA A 139 -16.76 3.95 4.83
N SER A 140 -17.37 3.91 6.01
CA SER A 140 -16.69 4.15 7.30
C SER A 140 -15.74 3.00 7.64
N ALA A 141 -16.17 1.76 7.46
CA ALA A 141 -15.34 0.58 7.67
C ALA A 141 -14.14 0.57 6.69
N ALA A 142 -14.33 0.99 5.43
CA ALA A 142 -13.25 1.11 4.46
C ALA A 142 -12.17 2.10 4.92
N ARG A 143 -12.55 3.28 5.42
CA ARG A 143 -11.60 4.27 5.97
C ARG A 143 -10.83 3.72 7.16
N ILE A 144 -11.50 3.00 8.06
CA ILE A 144 -10.84 2.35 9.21
C ILE A 144 -9.83 1.31 8.71
N LEU A 145 -10.19 0.48 7.72
CA LEU A 145 -9.30 -0.51 7.14
C LEU A 145 -8.09 0.15 6.46
N VAL A 146 -8.25 1.25 5.73
CA VAL A 146 -7.12 2.01 5.16
C VAL A 146 -6.16 2.45 6.27
N CYS A 147 -6.66 3.12 7.31
CA CYS A 147 -5.83 3.56 8.43
C CYS A 147 -5.14 2.38 9.13
N PHE A 148 -5.85 1.27 9.32
CA PHE A 148 -5.33 0.08 9.96
C PHE A 148 -4.18 -0.55 9.18
N VAL A 149 -4.35 -0.80 7.87
CA VAL A 149 -3.30 -1.47 7.08
C VAL A 149 -2.07 -0.58 6.87
N GLU A 150 -2.24 0.74 6.81
CA GLU A 150 -1.10 1.65 6.78
C GLU A 150 -0.42 1.74 8.16
N GLY A 151 -1.18 1.64 9.25
CA GLY A 151 -0.63 1.43 10.60
C GLY A 151 0.20 0.16 10.70
N LEU A 152 -0.27 -0.97 10.13
CA LEU A 152 0.51 -2.21 10.04
C LEU A 152 1.84 -2.01 9.28
N ARG A 153 1.88 -1.14 8.24
CA ARG A 153 3.11 -0.80 7.51
C ARG A 153 4.15 -0.12 8.40
N VAL A 154 3.69 0.74 9.30
CA VAL A 154 4.56 1.44 10.25
C VAL A 154 5.04 0.47 11.34
N VAL A 155 4.10 -0.22 11.99
CA VAL A 155 4.39 -1.18 13.07
C VAL A 155 5.27 -2.34 12.55
N GLY A 156 5.04 -2.81 11.32
CA GLY A 156 5.82 -3.87 10.69
C GLY A 156 7.33 -3.60 10.65
N LYS A 157 7.75 -2.32 10.65
CA LYS A 157 9.18 -1.95 10.72
C LYS A 157 9.81 -2.29 12.06
N THR A 158 9.03 -2.41 13.14
CA THR A 158 9.53 -2.79 14.48
C THR A 158 9.63 -4.31 14.66
N GLY A 159 9.18 -5.09 13.68
CA GLY A 159 9.38 -6.54 13.61
C GLY A 159 8.40 -7.38 14.43
N PRO A 160 7.08 -7.06 14.47
CA PRO A 160 6.11 -7.94 15.12
C PRO A 160 6.07 -9.30 14.42
N THR A 161 5.65 -10.33 15.14
CA THR A 161 5.47 -11.64 14.52
C THR A 161 4.28 -11.62 13.57
N ARG A 162 4.32 -12.48 12.55
CA ARG A 162 3.18 -12.68 11.65
C ARG A 162 1.90 -13.05 12.42
N THR A 163 2.03 -13.93 13.41
CA THR A 163 0.92 -14.37 14.25
C THR A 163 0.26 -13.22 15.00
N THR A 164 1.06 -12.32 15.60
CA THR A 164 0.53 -11.15 16.30
C THR A 164 -0.21 -10.21 15.34
N SER A 165 0.38 -9.94 14.19
CA SER A 165 -0.22 -9.07 13.18
C SER A 165 -1.51 -9.66 12.61
N GLN A 166 -1.55 -10.99 12.39
CA GLN A 166 -2.74 -11.70 11.92
C GLN A 166 -3.86 -11.65 12.95
N ALA A 167 -3.57 -11.96 14.21
CA ALA A 167 -4.56 -11.89 15.27
C ALA A 167 -5.18 -10.49 15.41
N THR A 168 -4.36 -9.44 15.22
CA THR A 168 -4.86 -8.05 15.25
C THR A 168 -5.76 -7.75 14.05
N ALA A 169 -5.40 -8.24 12.87
CA ALA A 169 -6.21 -8.07 11.66
C ALA A 169 -7.55 -8.81 11.76
N ASP A 170 -7.53 -10.04 12.27
CA ASP A 170 -8.73 -10.85 12.48
C ASP A 170 -9.65 -10.19 13.51
N ALA A 171 -9.11 -9.73 14.65
CA ALA A 171 -9.88 -9.05 15.68
C ALA A 171 -10.54 -7.75 15.18
N LEU A 172 -9.92 -7.03 14.24
CA LEU A 172 -10.55 -5.87 13.60
C LEU A 172 -11.67 -6.32 12.64
N LEU A 173 -11.40 -7.29 11.78
CA LEU A 173 -12.38 -7.74 10.79
C LEU A 173 -13.62 -8.31 11.45
N ASP A 174 -13.47 -9.07 12.54
CA ASP A 174 -14.56 -9.66 13.33
C ASP A 174 -15.50 -8.61 13.95
N ARG A 175 -15.10 -7.33 14.00
CA ARG A 175 -15.99 -6.21 14.36
C ARG A 175 -16.91 -5.77 13.23
N PHE A 176 -16.60 -6.12 12.01
CA PHE A 176 -17.34 -5.72 10.82
C PHE A 176 -18.20 -6.85 10.25
N ILE A 177 -17.88 -8.09 10.54
CA ILE A 177 -18.57 -9.27 9.99
C ILE A 177 -19.46 -9.95 11.03
N ARG A 178 -20.40 -10.79 10.55
CA ARG A 178 -21.26 -11.63 11.39
C ARG A 178 -20.61 -12.96 11.71
#